data_af8686097258f5b9af354975ca3c3db9
#
_entry.id   af8686097258f5b9af354975ca3c3db9
#
_cell.length_a   1.000
_cell.length_b   1.000
_cell.length_c   1.000
_cell.angle_alpha   90.00
_cell.angle_beta   90.00
_cell.angle_gamma   90.00
#
_symmetry.space_group_name_H-M   'P 1'
#
loop_
_entity.id
_entity.type
_entity.pdbx_description
1 polymer ?
#
loop_
_entity_poly.entity_id
_entity_poly.type
_entity_poly.pdbx_seq_one_letter_code
_entity_poly.pdbx_strand_id
1 'polypeptide(L)'
;MIRVITVGIQNNTRNWLYDSLYHFKIGILFSFILIFLFLLLKNISNNDSIPFIATFNYVEGIKNNSEVQLAGIKIGDINKIKISPDGIIINGYIERKYNIPEDSIIKIKSEGIFGRKALSIEPGFGEYLNKSQQYVFNQTQDSYSVDMFLRYLNDLNE
;
A
#
# COMPACT_ATOMS: atom_id res chain seq x y z
N MET A 1 -36.17 -62.83 -19.92
CA MET A 1 -34.78 -62.55 -19.47
C MET A 1 -34.26 -61.14 -19.85
N ILE A 2 -34.64 -60.55 -20.98
CA ILE A 2 -34.17 -59.23 -21.48
C ILE A 2 -34.70 -58.05 -20.66
N ARG A 3 -35.93 -58.10 -20.10
CA ARG A 3 -36.48 -56.97 -19.31
C ARG A 3 -35.78 -56.68 -17.96
N VAL A 4 -35.22 -57.69 -17.31
CA VAL A 4 -34.56 -57.59 -16.02
C VAL A 4 -33.17 -56.87 -16.18
N ILE A 5 -32.48 -57.15 -17.28
CA ILE A 5 -31.16 -56.53 -17.58
C ILE A 5 -31.28 -55.03 -17.87
N THR A 6 -32.36 -54.64 -18.59
CA THR A 6 -32.57 -53.22 -18.94
C THR A 6 -32.88 -52.36 -17.72
N VAL A 7 -33.65 -52.90 -16.74
CA VAL A 7 -33.97 -52.16 -15.49
C VAL A 7 -32.72 -51.99 -14.59
N GLY A 8 -31.84 -53.02 -14.54
CA GLY A 8 -30.61 -52.95 -13.75
C GLY A 8 -29.61 -51.92 -14.27
N ILE A 9 -29.47 -51.77 -15.59
CA ILE A 9 -28.58 -50.80 -16.21
C ILE A 9 -29.09 -49.37 -15.98
N GLN A 10 -30.40 -49.15 -16.05
CA GLN A 10 -31.02 -47.83 -15.90
C GLN A 10 -30.94 -47.32 -14.46
N ASN A 11 -30.99 -48.18 -13.45
CA ASN A 11 -30.81 -47.80 -12.05
C ASN A 11 -29.35 -47.45 -11.70
N ASN A 12 -28.39 -48.15 -12.27
CA ASN A 12 -26.98 -47.95 -12.00
C ASN A 12 -26.47 -46.60 -12.58
N THR A 13 -26.92 -46.25 -13.79
CA THR A 13 -26.56 -44.97 -14.41
C THR A 13 -27.14 -43.73 -13.68
N ARG A 14 -28.34 -43.87 -13.14
CA ARG A 14 -28.97 -42.81 -12.34
C ARG A 14 -28.21 -42.56 -11.04
N ASN A 15 -27.82 -43.58 -10.32
CA ASN A 15 -27.08 -43.44 -9.07
C ASN A 15 -25.71 -42.78 -9.31
N TRP A 16 -25.00 -43.17 -10.37
CA TRP A 16 -23.74 -42.56 -10.74
C TRP A 16 -23.86 -41.05 -11.06
N LEU A 17 -24.94 -40.64 -11.73
CA LEU A 17 -25.22 -39.22 -12.01
C LEU A 17 -25.51 -38.43 -10.73
N TYR A 18 -26.27 -38.99 -9.79
CA TYR A 18 -26.54 -38.33 -8.50
C TYR A 18 -25.28 -38.16 -7.66
N ASP A 19 -24.43 -39.18 -7.59
CA ASP A 19 -23.15 -39.12 -6.87
C ASP A 19 -22.21 -38.07 -7.50
N SER A 20 -22.12 -38.05 -8.82
CA SER A 20 -21.32 -37.04 -9.54
C SER A 20 -21.80 -35.60 -9.29
N LEU A 21 -23.12 -35.38 -9.34
CA LEU A 21 -23.74 -34.08 -9.07
C LEU A 21 -23.56 -33.66 -7.60
N TYR A 22 -23.58 -34.61 -6.67
CA TYR A 22 -23.35 -34.33 -5.26
C TYR A 22 -21.90 -33.85 -5.00
N HIS A 23 -20.91 -34.54 -5.54
CA HIS A 23 -19.49 -34.13 -5.43
C HIS A 23 -19.24 -32.81 -6.11
N PHE A 24 -19.88 -32.49 -7.24
CA PHE A 24 -19.79 -31.21 -7.92
C PHE A 24 -20.34 -30.06 -7.07
N LYS A 25 -21.51 -30.27 -6.42
CA LYS A 25 -22.10 -29.29 -5.50
C LYS A 25 -21.20 -29.02 -4.28
N ILE A 26 -20.59 -30.06 -3.71
CA ILE A 26 -19.64 -29.92 -2.60
C ILE A 26 -18.39 -29.12 -3.04
N GLY A 27 -17.88 -29.41 -4.24
CA GLY A 27 -16.72 -28.65 -4.78
C GLY A 27 -17.02 -27.17 -4.95
N ILE A 28 -18.20 -26.81 -5.45
CA ILE A 28 -18.64 -25.41 -5.58
C ILE A 28 -18.76 -24.76 -4.20
N LEU A 29 -19.39 -25.44 -3.23
CA LEU A 29 -19.54 -24.92 -1.87
C LEU A 29 -18.17 -24.67 -1.22
N PHE A 30 -17.25 -25.61 -1.36
CA PHE A 30 -15.90 -25.49 -0.82
C PHE A 30 -15.13 -24.34 -1.46
N SER A 31 -15.24 -24.18 -2.79
CA SER A 31 -14.64 -23.04 -3.50
C SER A 31 -15.18 -21.70 -3.02
N PHE A 32 -16.49 -21.63 -2.75
CA PHE A 32 -17.12 -20.43 -2.23
C PHE A 32 -16.63 -20.07 -0.82
N ILE A 33 -16.46 -21.08 0.04
CA ILE A 33 -15.91 -20.93 1.39
C ILE A 33 -14.45 -20.43 1.32
N LEU A 34 -13.63 -20.97 0.41
CA LEU A 34 -12.24 -20.52 0.24
C LEU A 34 -12.17 -19.08 -0.25
N ILE A 35 -13.00 -18.69 -1.21
CA ILE A 35 -13.05 -17.30 -1.70
C ILE A 35 -13.51 -16.37 -0.59
N PHE A 36 -14.53 -16.75 0.17
CA PHE A 36 -15.04 -15.98 1.30
C PHE A 36 -13.98 -15.82 2.40
N LEU A 37 -13.26 -16.89 2.74
CA LEU A 37 -12.15 -16.86 3.69
C LEU A 37 -11.02 -15.96 3.21
N PHE A 38 -10.68 -16.04 1.91
CA PHE A 38 -9.66 -15.16 1.31
C PHE A 38 -10.05 -13.68 1.37
N LEU A 39 -11.33 -13.36 1.13
CA LEU A 39 -11.86 -11.99 1.25
C LEU A 39 -11.83 -11.49 2.70
N LEU A 40 -12.17 -12.36 3.67
CA LEU A 40 -12.04 -12.01 5.09
C LEU A 40 -10.60 -11.72 5.48
N LEU A 41 -9.64 -12.55 5.06
CA LEU A 41 -8.22 -12.36 5.35
C LEU A 41 -7.67 -11.08 4.71
N LYS A 42 -8.12 -10.73 3.52
CA LYS A 42 -7.73 -9.50 2.84
C LYS A 42 -8.24 -8.24 3.56
N ASN A 43 -9.35 -8.34 4.28
CA ASN A 43 -9.94 -7.22 5.01
C ASN A 43 -9.34 -7.00 6.42
N ILE A 44 -8.45 -7.91 6.87
CA ILE A 44 -7.68 -7.77 8.13
C ILE A 44 -6.40 -6.93 7.90
N SER A 45 -6.34 -6.11 6.87
CA SER A 45 -5.32 -5.08 6.78
C SER A 45 -5.62 -4.06 7.90
N ASN A 46 -4.89 -4.20 8.98
CA ASN A 46 -5.03 -3.37 10.19
C ASN A 46 -4.98 -1.90 9.80
N ASN A 47 -6.10 -1.21 9.96
CA ASN A 47 -6.22 0.24 9.88
C ASN A 47 -5.57 0.94 11.10
N ASP A 48 -4.52 0.38 11.65
CA ASP A 48 -3.77 1.02 12.73
C ASP A 48 -2.72 1.99 12.17
N SER A 49 -3.19 2.83 11.27
CA SER A 49 -2.40 3.85 10.59
C SER A 49 -3.08 5.22 10.70
N ILE A 50 -2.26 6.25 10.69
CA ILE A 50 -2.69 7.64 10.75
C ILE A 50 -2.43 8.25 9.37
N PRO A 51 -3.42 8.88 8.72
CA PRO A 51 -3.21 9.57 7.47
C PRO A 51 -2.33 10.81 7.68
N PHE A 52 -1.53 11.14 6.69
CA PHE A 52 -0.78 12.38 6.67
C PHE A 52 -0.90 13.13 5.34
N ILE A 53 -0.65 14.43 5.39
CA ILE A 53 -0.53 15.31 4.23
C ILE A 53 0.80 16.07 4.34
N ALA A 54 1.50 16.17 3.20
CA ALA A 54 2.67 17.03 3.05
C ALA A 54 2.63 17.72 1.68
N THR A 55 2.99 18.99 1.62
CA THR A 55 3.02 19.77 0.37
C THR A 55 4.46 20.11 0.00
N PHE A 56 4.83 19.81 -1.25
CA PHE A 56 6.15 20.05 -1.81
C PHE A 56 6.05 20.94 -3.04
N ASN A 57 7.09 21.71 -3.34
CA ASN A 57 7.18 22.45 -4.60
C ASN A 57 7.69 21.55 -5.73
N TYR A 58 8.56 20.61 -5.41
CA TYR A 58 9.17 19.71 -6.39
C TYR A 58 9.33 18.30 -5.82
N VAL A 59 8.83 17.32 -6.58
CA VAL A 59 8.98 15.90 -6.26
C VAL A 59 9.53 15.16 -7.47
N GLU A 60 10.63 14.46 -7.29
CA GLU A 60 11.23 13.64 -8.33
C GLU A 60 11.40 12.22 -7.82
N GLY A 61 11.01 11.24 -8.61
CA GLY A 61 11.21 9.82 -8.32
C GLY A 61 10.31 9.23 -7.23
N ILE A 62 9.44 10.03 -6.62
CA ILE A 62 8.40 9.58 -5.69
C ILE A 62 7.19 9.08 -6.48
N LYS A 63 6.63 7.97 -6.06
CA LYS A 63 5.47 7.30 -6.67
C LYS A 63 4.46 6.91 -5.60
N ASN A 64 3.27 6.54 -6.03
CA ASN A 64 2.33 5.83 -5.16
C ASN A 64 3.00 4.54 -4.65
N ASN A 65 2.81 4.22 -3.40
CA ASN A 65 3.45 3.12 -2.66
C ASN A 65 4.97 3.32 -2.42
N SER A 66 5.53 4.53 -2.66
CA SER A 66 6.86 4.85 -2.14
C SER A 66 6.82 4.84 -0.62
N GLU A 67 7.92 4.42 -0.01
CA GLU A 67 8.03 4.26 1.44
C GLU A 67 8.09 5.62 2.17
N VAL A 68 7.51 5.62 3.37
CA VAL A 68 7.69 6.67 4.37
C VAL A 68 8.58 6.11 5.46
N GLN A 69 9.69 6.80 5.73
CA GLN A 69 10.71 6.36 6.67
C GLN A 69 10.88 7.37 7.80
N LEU A 70 11.11 6.88 9.01
CA LEU A 70 11.53 7.66 10.18
C LEU A 70 12.96 7.24 10.55
N ALA A 71 13.91 8.14 10.45
CA ALA A 71 15.32 7.85 10.69
C ALA A 71 15.84 6.62 9.90
N GLY A 72 15.34 6.40 8.69
CA GLY A 72 15.73 5.28 7.81
C GLY A 72 14.93 3.99 8.02
N ILE A 73 14.00 3.94 8.98
CA ILE A 73 13.14 2.79 9.22
C ILE A 73 11.80 3.02 8.54
N LYS A 74 11.32 2.06 7.75
CA LYS A 74 10.00 2.13 7.13
C LYS A 74 8.90 2.17 8.19
N ILE A 75 8.03 3.19 8.13
CA ILE A 75 6.92 3.40 9.06
C ILE A 75 5.58 3.59 8.35
N GLY A 76 5.57 3.64 7.03
CA GLY A 76 4.35 3.87 6.27
C GLY A 76 4.59 3.88 4.77
N ASP A 77 3.55 4.26 4.03
CA ASP A 77 3.57 4.30 2.57
C ASP A 77 2.77 5.51 2.04
N ILE A 78 3.16 5.98 0.85
CA ILE A 78 2.44 7.00 0.11
C ILE A 78 1.23 6.36 -0.57
N ASN A 79 0.06 6.94 -0.36
CA ASN A 79 -1.18 6.49 -0.99
C ASN A 79 -1.47 7.22 -2.31
N LYS A 80 -1.33 8.55 -2.30
CA LYS A 80 -1.74 9.40 -3.43
C LYS A 80 -0.89 10.65 -3.56
N ILE A 81 -0.56 10.99 -4.80
CA ILE A 81 0.10 12.23 -5.16
C ILE A 81 -0.85 13.04 -6.03
N LYS A 82 -1.03 14.34 -5.74
CA LYS A 82 -1.87 15.29 -6.48
C LYS A 82 -1.09 16.54 -6.79
N ILE A 83 -1.28 17.09 -7.98
CA ILE A 83 -0.80 18.41 -8.35
C ILE A 83 -1.88 19.43 -8.00
N SER A 84 -1.50 20.49 -7.30
CA SER A 84 -2.35 21.61 -6.90
C SER A 84 -1.70 22.92 -7.36
N PRO A 85 -2.44 24.03 -7.48
CA PRO A 85 -1.87 25.35 -7.73
C PRO A 85 -0.81 25.78 -6.68
N ASP A 86 -0.96 25.30 -5.45
CA ASP A 86 -0.10 25.62 -4.31
C ASP A 86 1.09 24.65 -4.15
N GLY A 87 1.25 23.69 -5.08
CA GLY A 87 2.32 22.70 -5.04
C GLY A 87 1.84 21.27 -5.22
N ILE A 88 2.68 20.32 -4.88
CA ILE A 88 2.43 18.89 -5.02
C ILE A 88 2.06 18.32 -3.66
N ILE A 89 0.82 17.88 -3.53
CA ILE A 89 0.27 17.31 -2.30
C ILE A 89 0.50 15.81 -2.28
N ILE A 90 1.22 15.35 -1.29
CA ILE A 90 1.44 13.93 -1.02
C ILE A 90 0.59 13.51 0.17
N ASN A 91 -0.23 12.48 -0.04
CA ASN A 91 -1.02 11.84 1.00
C ASN A 91 -0.49 10.43 1.22
N GLY A 92 -0.43 10.00 2.47
CA GLY A 92 0.00 8.67 2.84
C GLY A 92 -0.48 8.27 4.22
N TYR A 93 0.07 7.17 4.71
CA TYR A 93 -0.26 6.62 6.02
C TYR A 93 1.01 6.29 6.79
N ILE A 94 0.98 6.51 8.11
CA ILE A 94 2.03 6.18 9.06
C ILE A 94 1.45 5.24 10.10
N GLU A 95 2.15 4.17 10.44
CA GLU A 95 1.73 3.24 11.49
C GLU A 95 1.58 3.97 12.83
N ARG A 96 0.44 3.79 13.48
CA ARG A 96 0.07 4.47 14.74
C ARG A 96 1.03 4.24 15.91
N LYS A 97 1.80 3.16 15.87
CA LYS A 97 2.78 2.84 16.92
C LYS A 97 3.91 3.87 17.04
N TYR A 98 4.20 4.60 15.95
CA TYR A 98 5.25 5.62 15.95
C TYR A 98 4.74 6.97 16.45
N ASN A 99 5.55 7.64 17.26
CA ASN A 99 5.29 9.00 17.73
C ASN A 99 6.10 9.97 16.88
N ILE A 100 5.41 10.90 16.23
CA ILE A 100 6.04 11.89 15.36
C ILE A 100 5.93 13.25 16.05
N PRO A 101 7.06 13.94 16.36
CA PRO A 101 7.03 15.31 16.85
C PRO A 101 6.41 16.27 15.82
N GLU A 102 5.71 17.30 16.27
CA GLU A 102 5.04 18.26 15.39
C GLU A 102 5.99 19.17 14.61
N ASP A 103 7.20 19.36 15.12
CA ASP A 103 8.31 20.09 14.48
C ASP A 103 9.17 19.21 13.57
N SER A 104 8.72 17.98 13.25
CA SER A 104 9.42 17.07 12.34
C SER A 104 9.44 17.61 10.92
N ILE A 105 10.56 17.43 10.24
CA ILE A 105 10.74 17.79 8.83
C ILE A 105 10.54 16.54 7.97
N ILE A 106 9.73 16.67 6.93
CA ILE A 106 9.57 15.61 5.93
C ILE A 106 10.31 16.00 4.65
N LYS A 107 11.17 15.13 4.16
CA LYS A 107 11.99 15.36 2.98
C LYS A 107 12.03 14.16 2.03
N ILE A 108 12.31 14.43 0.77
CA ILE A 108 12.53 13.40 -0.24
C ILE A 108 14.01 13.01 -0.23
N LYS A 109 14.29 11.75 0.12
CA LYS A 109 15.64 11.21 0.20
C LYS A 109 15.83 10.06 -0.77
N SER A 110 17.00 10.01 -1.40
CA SER A 110 17.41 8.88 -2.23
C SER A 110 18.13 7.82 -1.39
N GLU A 111 17.83 6.55 -1.62
CA GLU A 111 18.58 5.41 -1.06
C GLU A 111 19.84 5.18 -1.89
N GLY A 112 20.90 5.92 -1.58
CA GLY A 112 22.12 5.95 -2.38
C GLY A 112 22.02 6.87 -3.60
N ILE A 113 23.06 6.85 -4.47
CA ILE A 113 23.19 7.78 -5.61
C ILE A 113 22.14 7.48 -6.71
N PHE A 114 21.83 6.21 -6.94
CA PHE A 114 20.89 5.74 -7.98
C PHE A 114 19.72 4.95 -7.40
N GLY A 115 19.52 5.01 -6.10
CA GLY A 115 18.50 4.27 -5.38
C GLY A 115 17.09 4.81 -5.57
N ARG A 116 16.13 4.06 -5.06
CA ARG A 116 14.74 4.51 -4.99
C ARG A 116 14.63 5.73 -4.09
N LYS A 117 13.67 6.60 -4.37
CA LYS A 117 13.35 7.72 -3.49
C LYS A 117 12.24 7.35 -2.51
N ALA A 118 12.41 7.78 -1.28
CA ALA A 118 11.48 7.62 -0.18
C ALA A 118 11.20 8.97 0.49
N LEU A 119 10.07 9.08 1.17
CA LEU A 119 9.82 10.18 2.09
C LEU A 119 10.52 9.87 3.42
N SER A 120 11.45 10.71 3.82
CA SER A 120 12.18 10.59 5.08
C SER A 120 11.68 11.64 6.06
N ILE A 121 11.18 11.20 7.20
CA ILE A 121 10.83 12.06 8.33
C ILE A 121 12.06 12.17 9.22
N GLU A 122 12.52 13.38 9.45
CA GLU A 122 13.52 13.70 10.45
C GLU A 122 12.79 14.24 11.69
N PRO A 123 12.83 13.50 12.81
CA PRO A 123 12.12 13.89 14.01
C PRO A 123 12.70 15.17 14.61
N GLY A 124 11.83 16.07 15.02
CA GLY A 124 12.19 17.22 15.85
C GLY A 124 12.26 16.86 17.33
N PHE A 125 12.16 17.87 18.18
CA PHE A 125 12.22 17.78 19.63
C PHE A 125 10.94 18.30 20.32
N GLY A 126 9.94 18.68 19.52
CA GLY A 126 8.67 19.24 20.00
C GLY A 126 7.74 18.18 20.61
N GLU A 127 6.54 18.63 20.91
CA GLU A 127 5.47 17.72 21.36
C GLU A 127 5.07 16.75 20.25
N TYR A 128 4.49 15.62 20.63
CA TYR A 128 4.06 14.62 19.66
C TYR A 128 2.71 14.99 19.02
N LEU A 129 2.62 14.79 17.70
CA LEU A 129 1.39 14.95 16.94
C LEU A 129 0.26 14.09 17.51
N ASN A 130 -0.96 14.65 17.53
CA ASN A 130 -2.15 13.95 18.04
C ASN A 130 -2.54 12.82 17.08
N LYS A 131 -2.44 11.59 17.55
CA LYS A 131 -2.77 10.36 16.80
C LYS A 131 -4.27 10.21 16.46
N SER A 132 -5.13 11.03 16.98
CA SER A 132 -6.56 11.01 16.68
C SER A 132 -6.91 11.84 15.43
N GLN A 133 -5.97 12.57 14.90
CA GLN A 133 -6.14 13.45 13.75
C GLN A 133 -5.19 13.08 12.62
N GLN A 134 -5.45 13.62 11.43
CA GLN A 134 -4.54 13.56 10.31
C GLN A 134 -3.29 14.39 10.61
N TYR A 135 -2.11 13.85 10.33
CA TYR A 135 -0.86 14.61 10.44
C TYR A 135 -0.72 15.57 9.26
N VAL A 136 -0.39 16.82 9.54
CA VAL A 136 -0.08 17.84 8.53
C VAL A 136 1.36 18.28 8.75
N PHE A 137 2.22 17.96 7.77
CA PHE A 137 3.61 18.40 7.81
C PHE A 137 3.74 19.78 7.17
N ASN A 138 4.08 20.78 8.00
CA ASN A 138 4.26 22.16 7.58
C ASN A 138 5.70 22.43 7.11
N GLN A 139 6.66 21.59 7.51
CA GLN A 139 8.06 21.70 7.14
C GLN A 139 8.41 20.59 6.15
N THR A 140 8.53 20.96 4.88
CA THR A 140 8.88 20.05 3.80
C THR A 140 10.16 20.47 3.13
N GLN A 141 10.99 19.51 2.71
CA GLN A 141 12.18 19.76 1.93
C GLN A 141 12.07 19.01 0.60
N ASP A 142 12.16 19.77 -0.48
CA ASP A 142 12.05 19.25 -1.85
C ASP A 142 13.19 18.28 -2.22
N SER A 143 12.96 17.52 -3.29
CA SER A 143 13.95 16.63 -3.86
C SER A 143 15.05 17.42 -4.57
N TYR A 144 16.31 17.11 -4.32
CA TYR A 144 17.41 17.54 -5.15
C TYR A 144 17.84 16.42 -6.10
N SER A 145 18.01 16.74 -7.40
CA SER A 145 18.57 15.82 -8.36
C SER A 145 20.06 16.04 -8.55
N VAL A 146 20.77 14.98 -8.97
CA VAL A 146 22.20 15.08 -9.32
C VAL A 146 22.38 16.07 -10.46
N ASP A 147 21.45 16.12 -11.42
CA ASP A 147 21.46 17.08 -12.53
C ASP A 147 21.40 18.54 -12.07
N MET A 148 20.57 18.83 -11.08
CA MET A 148 20.45 20.16 -10.49
C MET A 148 21.77 20.58 -9.81
N PHE A 149 22.40 19.63 -9.11
CA PHE A 149 23.70 19.86 -8.49
C PHE A 149 24.81 20.07 -9.55
N LEU A 150 24.83 19.28 -10.61
CA LEU A 150 25.80 19.44 -11.70
C LEU A 150 25.63 20.76 -12.44
N ARG A 151 24.41 21.22 -12.69
CA ARG A 151 24.14 22.55 -13.27
C ARG A 151 24.67 23.65 -12.36
N TYR A 152 24.38 23.57 -11.07
CA TYR A 152 24.89 24.54 -10.10
C TYR A 152 26.43 24.62 -10.09
N LEU A 153 27.13 23.48 -10.20
CA LEU A 153 28.58 23.44 -10.30
C LEU A 153 29.11 24.05 -11.63
N ASN A 154 28.37 23.87 -12.72
CA ASN A 154 28.73 24.50 -14.00
C ASN A 154 28.59 26.02 -13.94
N ASP A 155 27.49 26.51 -13.35
CA ASP A 155 27.23 27.97 -13.20
C ASP A 155 28.24 28.65 -12.28
N LEU A 156 28.92 27.90 -11.39
CA LEU A 156 30.00 28.46 -10.54
C LEU A 156 31.35 28.58 -11.27
N ASN A 157 31.52 27.94 -12.42
CA ASN A 157 32.77 27.94 -13.20
C ASN A 157 32.73 28.91 -14.39
N GLU A 158 31.59 29.63 -14.59
CA GLU A 158 31.46 30.75 -15.54
C GLU A 158 31.62 32.12 -14.80
#